data_4c3e007086b6e7485d902d8245c79fb7
#
_entry.id   4c3e007086b6e7485d902d8245c79fb7
#
_cell.length_a   1.000
_cell.length_b   1.000
_cell.length_c   1.000
_cell.angle_alpha   90.00
_cell.angle_beta   90.00
_cell.angle_gamma   90.00
#
_symmetry.space_group_name_H-M   'P 1'
#
loop_
_entity.id
_entity.type
_entity.pdbx_description
1 polymer ?
#
loop_
_entity_poly.entity_id
_entity_poly.type
_entity_poly.pdbx_seq_one_letter_code
_entity_poly.pdbx_strand_id
1 'polypeptide(L)'
;MKRTFSILLALLLLLLPLACSDAQPETVTLQRHEVTRSVFYAPQYIALGLGFFAEEGLNVEITTSGGSEKAMTALLSGEADLCLAGPETGVYVMNEGKADHPVIVGQLTKRDGSFLIARTPAERFSWNDLLGKTVIGGRAGGMPIMTLRWVMAQNGLVDGENCTIIDSIQFNLMAGAFEGGEGDYVTLFEPTATEFQKAGKGYIVANIGLESGEVPYTCYFASQKMISEHPERIEAFLRAIYRAQQWIETASDEDAAKAMQPYFPDASLDSLMAVVKSYRETDSWMKDPIMRESAYERLLSVIDFNGELSGRPAFAELVNNTFAEKAAGE
;
A
#
# COMPACT_ATOMS: atom_id res chain seq x y z
N MET A 1 9.31 -56.25 -57.16
CA MET A 1 9.91 -55.00 -56.65
C MET A 1 8.92 -53.84 -56.33
N LYS A 2 7.60 -53.96 -56.56
CA LYS A 2 6.64 -52.85 -56.31
C LYS A 2 5.81 -52.97 -54.99
N ARG A 3 5.92 -54.09 -54.25
CA ARG A 3 5.18 -54.29 -52.99
C ARG A 3 5.99 -54.00 -51.71
N THR A 4 7.31 -53.98 -51.79
CA THR A 4 8.20 -53.69 -50.65
C THR A 4 8.41 -52.19 -50.38
N PHE A 5 8.17 -51.34 -51.39
CA PHE A 5 8.30 -49.90 -51.23
C PHE A 5 7.12 -49.22 -50.51
N SER A 6 5.92 -49.82 -50.61
CA SER A 6 4.72 -49.26 -49.91
C SER A 6 4.68 -49.57 -48.42
N ILE A 7 5.37 -50.58 -47.93
CA ILE A 7 5.44 -50.91 -46.50
C ILE A 7 6.43 -50.04 -45.75
N LEU A 8 7.52 -49.59 -46.42
CA LEU A 8 8.52 -48.71 -45.83
C LEU A 8 7.99 -47.26 -45.65
N LEU A 9 7.09 -46.80 -46.54
CA LEU A 9 6.52 -45.46 -46.44
C LEU A 9 5.40 -45.37 -45.38
N ALA A 10 4.73 -46.48 -45.02
CA ALA A 10 3.73 -46.54 -43.96
C ALA A 10 4.35 -46.59 -42.56
N LEU A 11 5.60 -47.07 -42.41
CA LEU A 11 6.30 -47.12 -41.13
C LEU A 11 7.00 -45.81 -40.77
N LEU A 12 7.24 -44.89 -41.75
CA LEU A 12 7.89 -43.62 -41.53
C LEU A 12 6.89 -42.53 -41.01
N LEU A 13 5.59 -42.75 -41.12
CA LEU A 13 4.54 -41.85 -40.64
C LEU A 13 4.16 -42.06 -39.16
N LEU A 14 4.71 -43.05 -38.48
CA LEU A 14 4.43 -43.37 -37.08
C LEU A 14 5.45 -42.80 -36.09
N LEU A 15 6.47 -42.05 -36.56
CA LEU A 15 7.50 -41.41 -35.74
C LEU A 15 7.42 -39.87 -35.81
N LEU A 16 6.20 -39.31 -35.89
CA LEU A 16 6.02 -37.90 -35.50
C LEU A 16 6.11 -37.87 -33.98
N PRO A 17 7.16 -37.23 -33.40
CA PRO A 17 7.12 -36.95 -31.98
C PRO A 17 5.87 -36.08 -31.75
N LEU A 18 4.99 -36.53 -30.84
CA LEU A 18 4.12 -35.57 -30.16
C LEU A 18 5.03 -34.59 -29.49
N ALA A 19 5.38 -33.49 -30.19
CA ALA A 19 5.82 -32.29 -29.54
C ALA A 19 4.63 -31.85 -28.67
N CYS A 20 4.61 -32.31 -27.41
CA CYS A 20 3.95 -31.55 -26.38
C CYS A 20 4.60 -30.18 -26.44
N SER A 21 3.95 -29.27 -27.14
CA SER A 21 4.19 -27.85 -26.94
C SER A 21 3.80 -27.63 -25.47
N ASP A 22 4.78 -27.58 -24.58
CA ASP A 22 4.65 -26.86 -23.32
C ASP A 22 4.38 -25.40 -23.72
N ALA A 23 3.14 -25.12 -24.07
CA ALA A 23 2.69 -23.75 -24.14
C ALA A 23 2.86 -23.21 -22.71
N GLN A 24 3.94 -22.47 -22.49
CA GLN A 24 4.04 -21.68 -21.26
C GLN A 24 2.73 -20.89 -21.15
N PRO A 25 2.05 -20.91 -20.01
CA PRO A 25 0.85 -20.13 -19.85
C PRO A 25 1.15 -18.69 -20.24
N GLU A 26 0.30 -18.12 -21.07
CA GLU A 26 0.45 -16.76 -21.57
C GLU A 26 0.47 -15.82 -20.37
N THR A 27 1.61 -15.17 -20.15
CA THR A 27 1.79 -14.24 -19.03
C THR A 27 0.97 -12.97 -19.31
N VAL A 28 0.05 -12.64 -18.42
CA VAL A 28 -0.81 -11.47 -18.55
C VAL A 28 -0.11 -10.27 -17.89
N THR A 29 0.08 -9.19 -18.65
CA THR A 29 0.56 -7.93 -18.09
C THR A 29 -0.58 -7.22 -17.38
N LEU A 30 -0.33 -6.78 -16.13
CA LEU A 30 -1.26 -6.05 -15.29
C LEU A 30 -0.64 -4.70 -14.93
N GLN A 31 -1.31 -3.62 -15.36
CA GLN A 31 -0.90 -2.24 -15.07
C GLN A 31 -1.39 -1.84 -13.69
N ARG A 32 -0.47 -1.56 -12.77
CA ARG A 32 -0.82 -1.17 -11.41
C ARG A 32 -0.22 0.19 -11.02
N HIS A 33 -1.07 1.10 -10.61
CA HIS A 33 -0.66 2.41 -10.12
C HIS A 33 -0.56 2.45 -8.59
N GLU A 34 0.44 3.17 -8.06
CA GLU A 34 0.63 3.38 -6.62
C GLU A 34 0.78 4.85 -6.28
N VAL A 35 0.48 5.19 -5.04
CA VAL A 35 0.59 6.56 -4.49
C VAL A 35 2.01 7.09 -4.63
N THR A 36 2.97 6.33 -4.11
CA THR A 36 4.40 6.64 -4.08
C THR A 36 5.18 5.34 -4.00
N ARG A 37 6.45 5.35 -4.39
CA ARG A 37 7.34 4.22 -4.12
C ARG A 37 7.77 4.27 -2.67
N SER A 38 7.39 3.26 -1.89
CA SER A 38 7.66 3.24 -0.45
C SER A 38 7.86 1.83 0.07
N VAL A 39 8.85 1.64 0.96
CA VAL A 39 9.04 0.41 1.72
C VAL A 39 7.84 0.10 2.62
N PHE A 40 6.99 1.09 2.88
CA PHE A 40 5.71 0.89 3.55
C PHE A 40 4.81 -0.12 2.81
N TYR A 41 5.04 -0.31 1.52
CA TYR A 41 4.33 -1.31 0.69
C TYR A 41 5.15 -2.59 0.49
N ALA A 42 6.00 -2.96 1.44
CA ALA A 42 6.93 -4.08 1.37
C ALA A 42 6.33 -5.38 0.83
N PRO A 43 5.16 -5.89 1.28
CA PRO A 43 4.65 -7.16 0.77
C PRO A 43 4.48 -7.19 -0.75
N GLN A 44 4.12 -6.08 -1.38
CA GLN A 44 3.99 -6.00 -2.82
C GLN A 44 5.34 -6.10 -3.55
N TYR A 45 6.39 -5.44 -3.02
CA TYR A 45 7.73 -5.51 -3.60
C TYR A 45 8.41 -6.86 -3.36
N ILE A 46 8.08 -7.50 -2.24
CA ILE A 46 8.46 -8.88 -1.95
C ILE A 46 7.81 -9.84 -2.96
N ALA A 47 6.51 -9.67 -3.24
CA ALA A 47 5.82 -10.48 -4.25
C ALA A 47 6.47 -10.36 -5.63
N LEU A 48 6.95 -9.16 -6.01
CA LEU A 48 7.72 -8.94 -7.23
C LEU A 48 9.10 -9.60 -7.16
N GLY A 49 9.86 -9.33 -6.09
CA GLY A 49 11.26 -9.77 -5.97
C GLY A 49 11.42 -11.29 -5.82
N LEU A 50 10.44 -11.95 -5.22
CA LEU A 50 10.39 -13.42 -5.09
C LEU A 50 9.66 -14.11 -6.24
N GLY A 51 9.13 -13.35 -7.21
CA GLY A 51 8.48 -13.91 -8.39
C GLY A 51 7.08 -14.46 -8.14
N PHE A 52 6.41 -14.13 -7.02
CA PHE A 52 5.08 -14.67 -6.71
C PHE A 52 4.03 -14.26 -7.74
N PHE A 53 4.13 -13.07 -8.32
CA PHE A 53 3.26 -12.68 -9.42
C PHE A 53 3.51 -13.50 -10.69
N ALA A 54 4.77 -13.77 -11.01
CA ALA A 54 5.12 -14.58 -12.18
C ALA A 54 4.64 -16.02 -12.05
N GLU A 55 4.68 -16.61 -10.84
CA GLU A 55 4.14 -17.94 -10.55
C GLU A 55 2.60 -18.00 -10.71
N GLU A 56 1.93 -16.86 -10.52
CA GLU A 56 0.48 -16.70 -10.78
C GLU A 56 0.18 -16.32 -12.25
N GLY A 57 1.17 -16.32 -13.14
CA GLY A 57 1.00 -15.99 -14.56
C GLY A 57 0.86 -14.49 -14.83
N LEU A 58 1.29 -13.62 -13.89
CA LEU A 58 1.18 -12.18 -14.01
C LEU A 58 2.55 -11.52 -14.19
N ASN A 59 2.62 -10.58 -15.13
CA ASN A 59 3.67 -9.56 -15.21
C ASN A 59 3.11 -8.24 -14.67
N VAL A 60 3.44 -7.88 -13.43
CA VAL A 60 2.92 -6.66 -12.80
C VAL A 60 3.86 -5.49 -13.07
N GLU A 61 3.38 -4.49 -13.80
CA GLU A 61 4.08 -3.25 -14.07
C GLU A 61 3.56 -2.15 -13.12
N ILE A 62 4.47 -1.55 -12.36
CA ILE A 62 4.12 -0.56 -11.35
C ILE A 62 4.47 0.85 -11.80
N THR A 63 3.47 1.72 -11.85
CA THR A 63 3.62 3.16 -12.08
C THR A 63 3.39 3.93 -10.78
N THR A 64 4.33 4.81 -10.43
CA THR A 64 4.20 5.71 -9.27
C THR A 64 3.48 6.99 -9.70
N SER A 65 2.29 7.23 -9.17
CA SER A 65 1.40 8.34 -9.59
C SER A 65 1.69 9.67 -8.86
N GLY A 66 2.31 9.61 -7.68
CA GLY A 66 2.60 10.81 -6.88
C GLY A 66 1.39 11.36 -6.11
N GLY A 67 0.44 10.49 -5.74
CA GLY A 67 -0.74 10.80 -4.92
C GLY A 67 -1.87 9.78 -5.09
N SER A 68 -2.68 9.59 -4.05
CA SER A 68 -3.83 8.66 -4.07
C SER A 68 -4.86 9.06 -5.15
N GLU A 69 -5.13 10.34 -5.29
CA GLU A 69 -6.09 10.87 -6.28
C GLU A 69 -5.64 10.60 -7.73
N LYS A 70 -4.34 10.69 -7.98
CA LYS A 70 -3.79 10.40 -9.32
C LYS A 70 -3.83 8.90 -9.62
N ALA A 71 -3.50 8.05 -8.64
CA ALA A 71 -3.63 6.60 -8.79
C ALA A 71 -5.09 6.19 -9.02
N MET A 72 -6.03 6.80 -8.29
CA MET A 72 -7.46 6.61 -8.48
C MET A 72 -7.94 7.11 -9.85
N THR A 73 -7.43 8.25 -10.31
CA THR A 73 -7.75 8.78 -11.65
C THR A 73 -7.30 7.82 -12.75
N ALA A 74 -6.10 7.24 -12.64
CA ALA A 74 -5.60 6.25 -13.59
C ALA A 74 -6.48 4.98 -13.62
N LEU A 75 -6.99 4.52 -12.46
CA LEU A 75 -7.94 3.41 -12.40
C LEU A 75 -9.27 3.76 -13.10
N LEU A 76 -9.85 4.92 -12.78
CA LEU A 76 -11.15 5.34 -13.32
C LEU A 76 -11.09 5.67 -14.83
N SER A 77 -9.93 6.07 -15.34
CA SER A 77 -9.72 6.29 -16.79
C SER A 77 -9.44 5.01 -17.57
N GLY A 78 -9.17 3.89 -16.88
CA GLY A 78 -8.78 2.62 -17.50
C GLY A 78 -7.31 2.56 -17.91
N GLU A 79 -6.48 3.50 -17.48
CA GLU A 79 -5.01 3.46 -17.65
C GLU A 79 -4.38 2.39 -16.72
N ALA A 80 -4.99 2.16 -15.55
CA ALA A 80 -4.58 1.12 -14.61
C ALA A 80 -5.65 0.03 -14.49
N ASP A 81 -5.21 -1.22 -14.38
CA ASP A 81 -6.07 -2.38 -14.05
C ASP A 81 -6.41 -2.42 -12.55
N LEU A 82 -5.41 -2.10 -11.73
CA LEU A 82 -5.52 -1.97 -10.27
C LEU A 82 -4.81 -0.70 -9.80
N CYS A 83 -5.24 -0.13 -8.69
CA CYS A 83 -4.45 0.88 -8.00
C CYS A 83 -4.31 0.58 -6.51
N LEU A 84 -3.16 1.00 -5.94
CA LEU A 84 -2.92 1.05 -4.51
C LEU A 84 -3.07 2.51 -4.08
N ALA A 85 -4.08 2.79 -3.27
CA ALA A 85 -4.42 4.15 -2.84
C ALA A 85 -4.96 4.15 -1.40
N GLY A 86 -5.08 5.32 -0.81
CA GLY A 86 -5.78 5.51 0.44
C GLY A 86 -7.27 5.19 0.27
N PRO A 87 -7.89 4.46 1.22
CA PRO A 87 -9.28 4.03 1.10
C PRO A 87 -10.28 5.20 1.12
N GLU A 88 -9.90 6.37 1.66
CA GLU A 88 -10.70 7.60 1.61
C GLU A 88 -11.05 8.01 0.18
N THR A 89 -10.15 7.76 -0.78
CA THR A 89 -10.41 8.12 -2.19
C THR A 89 -11.59 7.34 -2.77
N GLY A 90 -11.78 6.09 -2.36
CA GLY A 90 -12.95 5.29 -2.74
C GLY A 90 -14.23 5.85 -2.12
N VAL A 91 -14.19 6.27 -0.86
CA VAL A 91 -15.31 6.93 -0.17
C VAL A 91 -15.70 8.23 -0.88
N TYR A 92 -14.72 9.05 -1.26
CA TYR A 92 -14.98 10.30 -1.97
C TYR A 92 -15.62 10.08 -3.34
N VAL A 93 -15.09 9.14 -4.14
CA VAL A 93 -15.67 8.82 -5.46
C VAL A 93 -17.09 8.28 -5.34
N MET A 94 -17.35 7.43 -4.34
CA MET A 94 -18.70 6.93 -4.09
C MET A 94 -19.68 8.06 -3.74
N ASN A 95 -19.26 9.00 -2.91
CA ASN A 95 -20.06 10.14 -2.50
C ASN A 95 -20.37 11.11 -3.64
N GLU A 96 -19.62 11.06 -4.76
CA GLU A 96 -19.98 11.77 -6.00
C GLU A 96 -21.19 11.15 -6.72
N GLY A 97 -21.69 10.01 -6.27
CA GLY A 97 -22.90 9.35 -6.80
C GLY A 97 -22.72 8.70 -8.17
N LYS A 98 -21.49 8.40 -8.58
CA LYS A 98 -21.21 7.69 -9.84
C LYS A 98 -21.54 6.20 -9.69
N ALA A 99 -22.30 5.67 -10.66
CA ALA A 99 -22.62 4.23 -10.68
C ALA A 99 -21.39 3.33 -10.89
N ASP A 100 -20.40 3.81 -11.64
CA ASP A 100 -19.12 3.14 -11.87
C ASP A 100 -18.07 3.66 -10.87
N HIS A 101 -18.21 3.27 -9.62
CA HIS A 101 -17.25 3.58 -8.56
C HIS A 101 -16.21 2.46 -8.42
N PRO A 102 -14.99 2.77 -7.93
CA PRO A 102 -13.97 1.77 -7.65
C PRO A 102 -14.38 0.91 -6.45
N VAL A 103 -13.88 -0.32 -6.40
CA VAL A 103 -14.15 -1.28 -5.32
C VAL A 103 -12.84 -1.69 -4.68
N ILE A 104 -12.76 -1.67 -3.37
CA ILE A 104 -11.65 -2.24 -2.61
C ILE A 104 -11.74 -3.75 -2.70
N VAL A 105 -10.70 -4.37 -3.25
CA VAL A 105 -10.59 -5.83 -3.41
C VAL A 105 -9.56 -6.46 -2.48
N GLY A 106 -8.73 -5.63 -1.82
CA GLY A 106 -7.75 -6.10 -0.85
C GLY A 106 -7.10 -4.96 -0.06
N GLN A 107 -6.60 -5.27 1.13
CA GLN A 107 -5.91 -4.33 2.01
C GLN A 107 -4.44 -4.72 2.17
N LEU A 108 -3.54 -3.72 2.12
CA LEU A 108 -2.09 -3.94 2.25
C LEU A 108 -1.56 -3.49 3.61
N THR A 109 -1.90 -2.28 4.04
CA THR A 109 -1.46 -1.71 5.30
C THR A 109 -2.65 -1.37 6.20
N LYS A 110 -2.48 -1.57 7.51
CA LYS A 110 -3.57 -1.46 8.48
C LYS A 110 -3.41 -0.34 9.50
N ARG A 111 -2.33 0.45 9.37
CA ARG A 111 -2.02 1.57 10.27
C ARG A 111 -1.35 2.69 9.49
N ASP A 112 -1.35 3.88 10.06
CA ASP A 112 -0.49 4.97 9.60
C ASP A 112 0.98 4.55 9.68
N GLY A 113 1.75 4.80 8.63
CA GLY A 113 3.17 4.44 8.56
C GLY A 113 4.11 5.58 8.96
N SER A 114 3.58 6.71 9.47
CA SER A 114 4.38 7.86 9.81
C SER A 114 4.83 7.90 11.27
N PHE A 115 5.91 8.63 11.48
CA PHE A 115 6.52 8.88 12.77
C PHE A 115 6.49 10.37 13.05
N LEU A 116 6.20 10.75 14.28
CA LEU A 116 6.34 12.12 14.75
C LEU A 116 7.81 12.38 15.08
N ILE A 117 8.37 13.41 14.47
CA ILE A 117 9.76 13.81 14.59
C ILE A 117 9.82 15.14 15.34
N ALA A 118 10.62 15.20 16.41
CA ALA A 118 10.93 16.41 17.15
C ALA A 118 12.29 16.99 16.75
N ARG A 119 12.52 18.31 16.96
CA ARG A 119 13.82 18.94 16.71
C ARG A 119 14.90 18.56 17.72
N THR A 120 14.52 18.23 18.93
CA THR A 120 15.42 17.87 20.02
C THR A 120 15.09 16.50 20.57
N PRO A 121 16.09 15.74 21.03
CA PRO A 121 15.82 14.46 21.66
C PRO A 121 14.97 14.66 22.92
N ALA A 122 14.04 13.74 23.15
CA ALA A 122 13.24 13.67 24.36
C ALA A 122 13.53 12.34 25.08
N GLU A 123 13.84 12.38 26.38
CA GLU A 123 13.95 11.16 27.19
C GLU A 123 12.61 10.43 27.31
N ARG A 124 11.53 11.21 27.35
CA ARG A 124 10.14 10.75 27.32
C ARG A 124 9.32 11.75 26.51
N PHE A 125 8.48 11.24 25.65
CA PHE A 125 7.51 12.04 24.91
C PHE A 125 6.13 11.91 25.55
N SER A 126 5.41 13.00 25.60
CA SER A 126 4.00 13.08 25.92
C SER A 126 3.28 13.92 24.89
N TRP A 127 2.08 13.56 24.51
CA TRP A 127 1.27 14.37 23.59
C TRP A 127 1.05 15.82 24.10
N ASN A 128 1.08 16.03 25.42
CA ASN A 128 1.04 17.37 26.00
C ASN A 128 2.25 18.25 25.61
N ASP A 129 3.35 17.67 25.16
CA ASP A 129 4.50 18.44 24.67
C ASP A 129 4.19 19.21 23.37
N LEU A 130 3.09 18.88 22.71
CA LEU A 130 2.58 19.56 21.52
C LEU A 130 1.70 20.79 21.84
N LEU A 131 1.38 21.07 23.12
CA LEU A 131 0.61 22.25 23.50
C LEU A 131 1.36 23.54 23.10
N GLY A 132 0.67 24.39 22.33
CA GLY A 132 1.24 25.62 21.78
C GLY A 132 2.29 25.43 20.68
N LYS A 133 2.46 24.18 20.16
CA LYS A 133 3.44 23.84 19.14
C LYS A 133 2.82 23.76 17.76
N THR A 134 3.71 23.83 16.76
CA THR A 134 3.37 23.71 15.34
C THR A 134 3.87 22.37 14.82
N VAL A 135 2.97 21.58 14.19
CA VAL A 135 3.24 20.28 13.58
C VAL A 135 3.04 20.36 12.07
N ILE A 136 4.05 19.99 11.29
CA ILE A 136 3.90 19.79 9.85
C ILE A 136 3.25 18.40 9.66
N GLY A 137 1.97 18.37 9.26
CA GLY A 137 1.15 17.14 9.21
C GLY A 137 0.89 16.60 7.82
N GLY A 138 1.23 17.35 6.77
CA GLY A 138 1.00 16.95 5.40
C GLY A 138 -0.05 17.78 4.67
N ARG A 139 -0.78 17.17 3.73
CA ARG A 139 -1.75 17.85 2.88
C ARG A 139 -3.20 17.54 3.34
N ALA A 140 -4.04 18.56 3.38
CA ALA A 140 -5.46 18.42 3.68
C ALA A 140 -6.16 17.33 2.82
N GLY A 141 -7.15 16.63 3.39
CA GLY A 141 -7.98 15.62 2.72
C GLY A 141 -7.35 14.24 2.54
N GLY A 142 -6.08 14.05 2.90
CA GLY A 142 -5.40 12.73 2.81
C GLY A 142 -5.36 11.99 4.15
N MET A 143 -5.23 10.66 4.11
CA MET A 143 -5.14 9.84 5.32
C MET A 143 -4.07 10.30 6.33
N PRO A 144 -2.85 10.71 5.91
CA PRO A 144 -1.82 11.10 6.87
C PRO A 144 -2.26 12.25 7.80
N ILE A 145 -2.79 13.33 7.23
CA ILE A 145 -3.23 14.49 8.01
C ILE A 145 -4.48 14.18 8.85
N MET A 146 -5.42 13.42 8.28
CA MET A 146 -6.65 13.04 8.98
C MET A 146 -6.36 12.15 10.18
N THR A 147 -5.45 11.18 10.02
CA THR A 147 -5.02 10.29 11.11
C THR A 147 -4.25 11.05 12.17
N LEU A 148 -3.36 11.97 11.79
CA LEU A 148 -2.65 12.82 12.74
C LEU A 148 -3.63 13.65 13.59
N ARG A 149 -4.59 14.35 12.96
CA ARG A 149 -5.62 15.14 13.67
C ARG A 149 -6.45 14.26 14.60
N TRP A 150 -6.82 13.07 14.14
CA TRP A 150 -7.55 12.10 14.95
C TRP A 150 -6.75 11.71 16.21
N VAL A 151 -5.48 11.34 16.06
CA VAL A 151 -4.60 10.95 17.18
C VAL A 151 -4.38 12.13 18.13
N MET A 152 -4.11 13.31 17.61
CA MET A 152 -3.91 14.50 18.42
C MET A 152 -5.17 14.84 19.24
N ALA A 153 -6.35 14.76 18.64
CA ALA A 153 -7.61 15.01 19.33
C ALA A 153 -7.91 13.99 20.46
N GLN A 154 -7.57 12.70 20.25
CA GLN A 154 -7.68 11.69 21.31
C GLN A 154 -6.78 12.01 22.52
N ASN A 155 -5.76 12.83 22.33
CA ASN A 155 -4.85 13.30 23.37
C ASN A 155 -5.13 14.76 23.81
N GLY A 156 -6.32 15.29 23.50
CA GLY A 156 -6.75 16.61 23.93
C GLY A 156 -6.12 17.80 23.17
N LEU A 157 -5.52 17.53 21.99
CA LEU A 157 -4.93 18.53 21.11
C LEU A 157 -5.88 18.86 19.97
N VAL A 158 -6.21 20.13 19.83
CA VAL A 158 -7.15 20.61 18.80
C VAL A 158 -6.45 21.67 17.94
N ASP A 159 -6.38 21.38 16.63
CA ASP A 159 -5.81 22.28 15.65
C ASP A 159 -6.51 23.64 15.62
N GLY A 160 -5.75 24.72 15.67
CA GLY A 160 -6.25 26.10 15.74
C GLY A 160 -6.72 26.56 17.13
N GLU A 161 -6.73 25.68 18.16
CA GLU A 161 -7.09 26.03 19.53
C GLU A 161 -5.87 26.02 20.46
N ASN A 162 -5.25 24.85 20.63
CA ASN A 162 -4.13 24.66 21.56
C ASN A 162 -2.87 24.09 20.91
N CYS A 163 -2.89 23.86 19.63
CA CYS A 163 -1.75 23.55 18.77
C CYS A 163 -2.03 24.05 17.35
N THR A 164 -1.02 24.02 16.46
CA THR A 164 -1.18 24.38 15.05
C THR A 164 -0.71 23.24 14.17
N ILE A 165 -1.51 22.86 13.17
CA ILE A 165 -1.12 21.88 12.17
C ILE A 165 -0.97 22.57 10.81
N ILE A 166 0.23 22.46 10.22
CA ILE A 166 0.48 22.92 8.85
C ILE A 166 0.07 21.78 7.92
N ASP A 167 -0.98 22.01 7.12
CA ASP A 167 -1.56 21.05 6.18
C ASP A 167 -1.44 21.47 4.71
N SER A 168 -0.62 22.48 4.44
CA SER A 168 -0.41 23.05 3.10
C SER A 168 0.89 22.59 2.42
N ILE A 169 1.76 21.85 3.13
CA ILE A 169 3.06 21.41 2.60
C ILE A 169 2.89 20.04 1.90
N GLN A 170 3.37 19.97 0.66
CA GLN A 170 3.36 18.72 -0.10
C GLN A 170 4.25 17.66 0.57
N PHE A 171 3.82 16.41 0.51
CA PHE A 171 4.44 15.28 1.18
C PHE A 171 5.97 15.21 0.98
N ASN A 172 6.44 15.35 -0.24
CA ASN A 172 7.87 15.31 -0.59
C ASN A 172 8.68 16.54 -0.15
N LEU A 173 8.03 17.59 0.34
CA LEU A 173 8.67 18.84 0.80
C LEU A 173 8.72 18.96 2.33
N MET A 174 7.98 18.10 3.05
CA MET A 174 7.83 18.22 4.51
C MET A 174 9.16 18.11 5.25
N ALA A 175 10.00 17.15 4.88
CA ALA A 175 11.33 16.95 5.46
C ALA A 175 12.23 18.19 5.29
N GLY A 176 12.24 18.75 4.06
CA GLY A 176 13.02 19.97 3.77
C GLY A 176 12.50 21.22 4.49
N ALA A 177 11.17 21.37 4.59
CA ALA A 177 10.56 22.46 5.34
C ALA A 177 10.94 22.41 6.83
N PHE A 178 10.85 21.23 7.42
CA PHE A 178 11.27 20.99 8.80
C PHE A 178 12.78 21.29 8.98
N GLU A 179 13.65 20.77 8.11
CA GLU A 179 15.08 21.07 8.15
C GLU A 179 15.36 22.58 8.01
N GLY A 180 14.56 23.29 7.20
CA GLY A 180 14.62 24.74 7.02
C GLY A 180 14.13 25.55 8.22
N GLY A 181 13.64 24.90 9.27
CA GLY A 181 13.24 25.56 10.52
C GLY A 181 11.72 25.73 10.67
N GLU A 182 10.89 25.23 9.74
CA GLU A 182 9.45 25.33 9.84
C GLU A 182 8.89 24.24 10.77
N GLY A 183 7.90 24.60 11.59
CA GLY A 183 7.29 23.72 12.58
C GLY A 183 8.20 23.30 13.74
N ASP A 184 7.65 22.89 14.84
CA ASP A 184 8.37 22.30 15.98
C ASP A 184 8.50 20.78 15.81
N TYR A 185 7.51 20.18 15.15
CA TYR A 185 7.41 18.76 14.85
C TYR A 185 7.01 18.54 13.39
N VAL A 186 7.29 17.34 12.87
CA VAL A 186 6.86 16.92 11.54
C VAL A 186 6.52 15.44 11.55
N THR A 187 5.57 15.01 10.74
CA THR A 187 5.34 13.59 10.45
C THR A 187 6.14 13.16 9.23
N LEU A 188 6.95 12.12 9.37
CA LEU A 188 7.75 11.56 8.27
C LEU A 188 7.55 10.05 8.20
N PHE A 189 7.57 9.51 6.99
CA PHE A 189 7.58 8.06 6.74
C PHE A 189 9.02 7.55 6.64
N GLU A 190 9.18 6.25 6.77
CA GLU A 190 10.46 5.59 6.49
C GLU A 190 10.74 5.57 4.96
N PRO A 191 12.01 5.65 4.53
CA PRO A 191 13.23 5.67 5.35
C PRO A 191 13.59 7.05 5.91
N THR A 192 12.89 8.12 5.52
CA THR A 192 13.24 9.51 5.85
C THR A 192 13.26 9.76 7.36
N ALA A 193 12.34 9.15 8.12
CA ALA A 193 12.30 9.28 9.58
C ALA A 193 13.60 8.78 10.23
N THR A 194 14.02 7.57 9.89
CA THR A 194 15.28 6.96 10.37
C THR A 194 16.51 7.75 9.89
N GLU A 195 16.53 8.22 8.64
CA GLU A 195 17.63 9.00 8.08
C GLU A 195 17.79 10.35 8.79
N PHE A 196 16.67 11.03 9.10
CA PHE A 196 16.66 12.25 9.89
C PHE A 196 17.27 12.03 11.27
N GLN A 197 16.89 10.96 11.95
CA GLN A 197 17.44 10.61 13.26
C GLN A 197 18.94 10.28 13.19
N LYS A 198 19.37 9.48 12.22
CA LYS A 198 20.80 9.15 12.01
C LYS A 198 21.64 10.37 11.70
N ALA A 199 21.09 11.32 10.94
CA ALA A 199 21.77 12.57 10.59
C ALA A 199 21.72 13.65 11.70
N GLY A 200 21.02 13.39 12.81
CA GLY A 200 20.85 14.35 13.90
C GLY A 200 19.99 15.57 13.51
N LYS A 201 19.17 15.44 12.45
CA LYS A 201 18.29 16.51 11.95
C LYS A 201 16.93 16.53 12.64
N GLY A 202 16.59 15.46 13.34
CA GLY A 202 15.36 15.28 14.11
C GLY A 202 15.38 13.94 14.85
N TYR A 203 14.42 13.76 15.74
CA TYR A 203 14.35 12.61 16.62
C TYR A 203 12.95 12.01 16.61
N ILE A 204 12.83 10.71 16.34
CA ILE A 204 11.57 10.00 16.40
C ILE A 204 11.10 10.00 17.87
N VAL A 205 9.90 10.53 18.11
CA VAL A 205 9.31 10.61 19.45
C VAL A 205 8.02 9.83 19.60
N ALA A 206 7.27 9.60 18.51
CA ALA A 206 6.07 8.77 18.52
C ALA A 206 5.85 8.09 17.16
N ASN A 207 5.06 7.02 17.14
CA ASN A 207 4.54 6.38 15.94
C ASN A 207 3.03 6.65 15.83
N ILE A 208 2.62 7.31 14.76
CA ILE A 208 1.22 7.70 14.57
C ILE A 208 0.32 6.46 14.41
N GLY A 209 0.81 5.43 13.73
CA GLY A 209 0.04 4.20 13.51
C GLY A 209 -0.24 3.38 14.76
N LEU A 210 0.67 3.38 15.74
CA LEU A 210 0.42 2.74 17.04
C LEU A 210 -0.66 3.50 17.81
N GLU A 211 -0.63 4.81 17.77
CA GLU A 211 -1.60 5.67 18.47
C GLU A 211 -2.99 5.67 17.81
N SER A 212 -3.05 5.62 16.48
CA SER A 212 -4.33 5.58 15.75
C SER A 212 -5.06 4.25 15.90
N GLY A 213 -4.33 3.18 16.23
CA GLY A 213 -4.82 1.82 16.13
C GLY A 213 -5.00 1.36 14.70
N GLU A 214 -5.80 0.31 14.48
CA GLU A 214 -6.03 -0.25 13.15
C GLU A 214 -7.02 0.63 12.38
N VAL A 215 -6.51 1.28 11.32
CA VAL A 215 -7.27 2.03 10.32
C VAL A 215 -6.76 1.59 8.95
N PRO A 216 -7.62 1.13 8.02
CA PRO A 216 -7.17 0.82 6.67
C PRO A 216 -6.45 2.03 6.08
N TYR A 217 -5.20 1.82 5.63
CA TYR A 217 -4.38 2.96 5.23
C TYR A 217 -4.03 2.96 3.75
N THR A 218 -3.70 1.79 3.19
CA THR A 218 -3.61 1.60 1.73
C THR A 218 -4.29 0.30 1.32
N CYS A 219 -5.08 0.40 0.25
CA CYS A 219 -5.90 -0.67 -0.26
C CYS A 219 -5.74 -0.81 -1.77
N TYR A 220 -5.93 -2.03 -2.28
CA TYR A 220 -6.02 -2.30 -3.70
C TYR A 220 -7.45 -2.09 -4.17
N PHE A 221 -7.58 -1.29 -5.21
CA PHE A 221 -8.85 -1.02 -5.87
C PHE A 221 -8.87 -1.61 -7.27
N ALA A 222 -10.04 -2.10 -7.66
CA ALA A 222 -10.37 -2.51 -9.01
C ALA A 222 -11.59 -1.71 -9.53
N SER A 223 -11.69 -1.53 -10.85
CA SER A 223 -12.89 -1.02 -11.48
C SER A 223 -13.97 -2.11 -11.54
N GLN A 224 -15.26 -1.72 -11.62
CA GLN A 224 -16.37 -2.65 -11.85
C GLN A 224 -16.15 -3.49 -13.12
N LYS A 225 -15.56 -2.88 -14.15
CA LYS A 225 -15.21 -3.55 -15.41
C LYS A 225 -14.19 -4.68 -15.14
N MET A 226 -13.10 -4.39 -14.43
CA MET A 226 -12.07 -5.40 -14.11
C MET A 226 -12.66 -6.56 -13.30
N ILE A 227 -13.54 -6.26 -12.33
CA ILE A 227 -14.24 -7.26 -11.52
C ILE A 227 -15.14 -8.17 -12.37
N SER A 228 -15.84 -7.62 -13.37
CA SER A 228 -16.78 -8.37 -14.20
C SER A 228 -16.11 -9.14 -15.35
N GLU A 229 -15.08 -8.57 -15.97
CA GLU A 229 -14.44 -9.13 -17.16
C GLU A 229 -13.22 -10.01 -16.84
N HIS A 230 -12.50 -9.73 -15.75
CA HIS A 230 -11.22 -10.37 -15.42
C HIS A 230 -11.05 -10.69 -13.92
N PRO A 231 -12.06 -11.30 -13.27
CA PRO A 231 -11.99 -11.64 -11.83
C PRO A 231 -10.79 -12.55 -11.50
N GLU A 232 -10.41 -13.45 -12.42
CA GLU A 232 -9.28 -14.36 -12.26
C GLU A 232 -7.93 -13.63 -12.08
N ARG A 233 -7.77 -12.45 -12.70
CA ARG A 233 -6.54 -11.65 -12.57
C ARG A 233 -6.45 -11.00 -11.18
N ILE A 234 -7.57 -10.56 -10.64
CA ILE A 234 -7.65 -10.02 -9.27
C ILE A 234 -7.31 -11.11 -8.26
N GLU A 235 -7.89 -12.31 -8.43
CA GLU A 235 -7.60 -13.45 -7.57
C GLU A 235 -6.12 -13.86 -7.62
N ALA A 236 -5.53 -13.96 -8.82
CA ALA A 236 -4.12 -14.26 -9.01
C ALA A 236 -3.21 -13.20 -8.35
N PHE A 237 -3.55 -11.92 -8.55
CA PHE A 237 -2.82 -10.81 -7.92
C PHE A 237 -2.86 -10.91 -6.39
N LEU A 238 -4.03 -11.12 -5.80
CA LEU A 238 -4.19 -11.19 -4.35
C LEU A 238 -3.58 -12.46 -3.73
N ARG A 239 -3.54 -13.60 -4.45
CA ARG A 239 -2.78 -14.78 -3.98
C ARG A 239 -1.28 -14.48 -3.86
N ALA A 240 -0.71 -13.78 -4.83
CA ALA A 240 0.69 -13.35 -4.75
C ALA A 240 0.93 -12.37 -3.59
N ILE A 241 0.03 -11.42 -3.37
CA ILE A 241 0.08 -10.48 -2.23
C ILE A 241 -0.04 -11.24 -0.90
N TYR A 242 -1.02 -12.15 -0.76
CA TYR A 242 -1.20 -12.93 0.46
C TYR A 242 0.04 -13.76 0.79
N ARG A 243 0.62 -14.43 -0.21
CA ARG A 243 1.88 -15.16 -0.02
C ARG A 243 3.00 -14.27 0.50
N ALA A 244 3.11 -13.05 -0.01
CA ALA A 244 4.12 -12.10 0.45
C ALA A 244 3.82 -11.59 1.87
N GLN A 245 2.55 -11.36 2.21
CA GLN A 245 2.12 -11.00 3.56
C GLN A 245 2.46 -12.11 4.56
N GLN A 246 2.20 -13.38 4.20
CA GLN A 246 2.57 -14.53 5.03
C GLN A 246 4.10 -14.71 5.13
N TRP A 247 4.80 -14.52 4.02
CA TRP A 247 6.25 -14.70 3.96
C TRP A 247 6.98 -13.66 4.85
N ILE A 248 6.57 -12.39 4.82
CA ILE A 248 7.22 -11.32 5.60
C ILE A 248 7.05 -11.53 7.12
N GLU A 249 6.02 -12.21 7.57
CA GLU A 249 5.81 -12.49 9.01
C GLU A 249 6.94 -13.34 9.62
N THR A 250 7.57 -14.21 8.82
CA THR A 250 8.58 -15.17 9.29
C THR A 250 9.98 -14.93 8.73
N ALA A 251 10.11 -14.17 7.65
CA ALA A 251 11.39 -13.87 7.03
C ALA A 251 12.26 -12.99 7.93
N SER A 252 13.58 -13.10 7.80
CA SER A 252 14.51 -12.17 8.43
C SER A 252 14.38 -10.77 7.82
N ASP A 253 14.78 -9.73 8.58
CA ASP A 253 14.82 -8.35 8.04
C ASP A 253 15.75 -8.27 6.84
N GLU A 254 16.85 -9.04 6.85
CA GLU A 254 17.81 -9.10 5.75
C GLU A 254 17.21 -9.73 4.50
N ASP A 255 16.49 -10.85 4.62
CA ASP A 255 15.86 -11.51 3.46
C ASP A 255 14.76 -10.63 2.88
N ALA A 256 13.95 -9.99 3.73
CA ALA A 256 12.92 -9.05 3.28
C ALA A 256 13.54 -7.85 2.56
N ALA A 257 14.62 -7.27 3.11
CA ALA A 257 15.34 -6.18 2.47
C ALA A 257 15.94 -6.60 1.11
N LYS A 258 16.58 -7.77 1.02
CA LYS A 258 17.13 -8.30 -0.24
C LYS A 258 16.08 -8.52 -1.31
N ALA A 259 14.91 -9.04 -0.93
CA ALA A 259 13.80 -9.26 -1.88
C ALA A 259 13.30 -7.94 -2.51
N MET A 260 13.34 -6.85 -1.74
CA MET A 260 12.87 -5.54 -2.20
C MET A 260 13.95 -4.68 -2.85
N GLN A 261 15.22 -4.93 -2.58
CA GLN A 261 16.35 -4.06 -2.96
C GLN A 261 16.36 -3.66 -4.45
N PRO A 262 16.02 -4.54 -5.41
CA PRO A 262 15.97 -4.15 -6.83
C PRO A 262 15.01 -3.00 -7.15
N TYR A 263 14.02 -2.77 -6.30
CA TYR A 263 13.00 -1.72 -6.48
C TYR A 263 13.34 -0.43 -5.73
N PHE A 264 14.39 -0.43 -4.92
CA PHE A 264 14.89 0.71 -4.13
C PHE A 264 16.40 0.90 -4.35
N PRO A 265 16.83 1.24 -5.57
CA PRO A 265 18.25 1.28 -5.93
C PRO A 265 19.06 2.31 -5.14
N ASP A 266 18.41 3.37 -4.64
CA ASP A 266 19.05 4.43 -3.89
C ASP A 266 19.17 4.12 -2.38
N ALA A 267 18.52 3.04 -1.89
CA ALA A 267 18.56 2.64 -0.49
C ALA A 267 19.64 1.57 -0.25
N SER A 268 20.43 1.75 0.81
CA SER A 268 21.35 0.69 1.24
C SER A 268 20.59 -0.50 1.85
N LEU A 269 21.17 -1.69 1.81
CA LEU A 269 20.59 -2.88 2.44
C LEU A 269 20.32 -2.63 3.93
N ASP A 270 21.27 -2.02 4.65
CA ASP A 270 21.13 -1.69 6.07
C ASP A 270 19.96 -0.72 6.33
N SER A 271 19.73 0.24 5.43
CA SER A 271 18.58 1.13 5.53
C SER A 271 17.27 0.38 5.34
N LEU A 272 17.20 -0.49 4.33
CA LEU A 272 16.02 -1.32 4.08
C LEU A 272 15.72 -2.27 5.24
N MET A 273 16.74 -2.90 5.83
CA MET A 273 16.60 -3.76 7.01
C MET A 273 16.04 -2.97 8.20
N ALA A 274 16.57 -1.77 8.46
CA ALA A 274 16.07 -0.92 9.54
C ALA A 274 14.61 -0.54 9.35
N VAL A 275 14.20 -0.23 8.12
CA VAL A 275 12.81 0.12 7.77
C VAL A 275 11.88 -1.09 7.90
N VAL A 276 12.29 -2.27 7.44
CA VAL A 276 11.53 -3.52 7.62
C VAL A 276 11.28 -3.78 9.09
N LYS A 277 12.34 -3.69 9.90
CA LYS A 277 12.24 -3.85 11.36
C LYS A 277 11.27 -2.84 11.97
N SER A 278 11.38 -1.56 11.62
CA SER A 278 10.53 -0.48 12.11
C SER A 278 9.04 -0.75 11.81
N TYR A 279 8.69 -1.09 10.57
CA TYR A 279 7.29 -1.37 10.20
C TYR A 279 6.76 -2.70 10.74
N ARG A 280 7.63 -3.67 11.01
CA ARG A 280 7.24 -4.91 11.70
C ARG A 280 6.94 -4.64 13.18
N GLU A 281 7.79 -3.88 13.88
CA GLU A 281 7.60 -3.51 15.28
C GLU A 281 6.32 -2.67 15.48
N THR A 282 5.92 -1.91 14.48
CA THR A 282 4.69 -1.11 14.50
C THR A 282 3.48 -1.86 13.94
N ASP A 283 3.62 -3.14 13.58
CA ASP A 283 2.53 -3.99 13.06
C ASP A 283 1.76 -3.30 11.91
N SER A 284 2.51 -2.75 10.96
CA SER A 284 1.96 -1.86 9.92
C SER A 284 1.28 -2.62 8.77
N TRP A 285 1.68 -3.86 8.51
CA TRP A 285 1.19 -4.65 7.39
C TRP A 285 0.04 -5.57 7.77
N MET A 286 -0.87 -5.75 6.84
CA MET A 286 -1.89 -6.80 6.94
C MET A 286 -1.23 -8.18 6.84
N LYS A 287 -1.77 -9.16 7.57
CA LYS A 287 -1.37 -10.58 7.48
C LYS A 287 -2.10 -11.31 6.36
N ASP A 288 -3.26 -10.84 6.00
CA ASP A 288 -4.09 -11.26 4.87
C ASP A 288 -4.67 -10.03 4.16
N PRO A 289 -5.12 -10.14 2.92
CA PRO A 289 -5.65 -8.98 2.19
C PRO A 289 -7.10 -8.62 2.56
N ILE A 290 -7.71 -9.28 3.56
CA ILE A 290 -9.13 -9.12 3.91
C ILE A 290 -9.34 -7.87 4.75
N MET A 291 -10.15 -6.92 4.26
CA MET A 291 -10.54 -5.75 5.06
C MET A 291 -11.57 -6.13 6.10
N ARG A 292 -11.34 -5.74 7.34
CA ARG A 292 -12.29 -5.97 8.44
C ARG A 292 -13.31 -4.82 8.51
N GLU A 293 -14.58 -5.14 8.67
CA GLU A 293 -15.66 -4.13 8.73
C GLU A 293 -15.45 -3.14 9.89
N SER A 294 -14.97 -3.62 11.05
CA SER A 294 -14.66 -2.75 12.19
C SER A 294 -13.56 -1.73 11.92
N ALA A 295 -12.58 -2.07 11.07
CA ALA A 295 -11.53 -1.17 10.64
C ALA A 295 -12.07 -0.15 9.62
N TYR A 296 -12.94 -0.58 8.71
CA TYR A 296 -13.64 0.30 7.79
C TYR A 296 -14.52 1.33 8.51
N GLU A 297 -15.27 0.93 9.54
CA GLU A 297 -16.06 1.84 10.34
C GLU A 297 -15.19 2.88 11.07
N ARG A 298 -14.00 2.49 11.50
CA ARG A 298 -13.02 3.43 12.07
C ARG A 298 -12.50 4.40 11.01
N LEU A 299 -12.23 3.93 9.79
CA LEU A 299 -11.87 4.79 8.66
C LEU A 299 -12.94 5.87 8.45
N LEU A 300 -14.21 5.48 8.33
CA LEU A 300 -15.31 6.44 8.17
C LEU A 300 -15.38 7.43 9.34
N SER A 301 -15.11 6.97 10.57
CA SER A 301 -15.08 7.84 11.74
C SER A 301 -13.93 8.85 11.71
N VAL A 302 -12.76 8.46 11.19
CA VAL A 302 -11.61 9.37 10.99
C VAL A 302 -11.93 10.41 9.91
N ILE A 303 -12.56 10.02 8.81
CA ILE A 303 -12.96 10.93 7.72
C ILE A 303 -14.02 11.91 8.24
N ASP A 304 -15.04 11.41 8.96
CA ASP A 304 -16.13 12.22 9.55
C ASP A 304 -15.61 13.23 10.57
N PHE A 305 -14.72 12.80 11.47
CA PHE A 305 -14.06 13.68 12.43
C PHE A 305 -13.34 14.87 11.77
N ASN A 306 -12.77 14.67 10.59
CA ASN A 306 -12.11 15.71 9.82
C ASN A 306 -13.06 16.57 8.97
N GLY A 307 -14.37 16.29 9.00
CA GLY A 307 -15.38 17.04 8.23
C GLY A 307 -15.36 16.72 6.73
N GLU A 308 -14.70 15.64 6.32
CA GLU A 308 -14.52 15.25 4.92
C GLU A 308 -15.55 14.19 4.46
N LEU A 309 -16.43 13.71 5.37
CA LEU A 309 -17.42 12.67 5.07
C LEU A 309 -18.75 13.28 4.66
N SER A 310 -19.04 13.33 3.37
CA SER A 310 -20.32 13.82 2.83
C SER A 310 -21.42 12.75 2.79
N GLY A 311 -21.06 11.47 2.82
CA GLY A 311 -21.96 10.32 2.90
C GLY A 311 -21.23 9.13 3.51
N ARG A 312 -21.97 8.23 4.17
CA ARG A 312 -21.42 7.04 4.85
C ARG A 312 -21.75 5.78 4.06
N PRO A 313 -20.92 5.39 3.06
CA PRO A 313 -21.20 4.19 2.27
C PRO A 313 -21.18 2.96 3.15
N ALA A 314 -22.09 2.02 2.90
CA ALA A 314 -22.06 0.74 3.59
C ALA A 314 -20.81 -0.07 3.19
N PHE A 315 -20.30 -0.89 4.10
CA PHE A 315 -19.13 -1.73 3.85
C PHE A 315 -19.22 -2.50 2.53
N ALA A 316 -20.34 -3.21 2.31
CA ALA A 316 -20.58 -4.03 1.13
C ALA A 316 -20.72 -3.24 -0.19
N GLU A 317 -20.89 -1.92 -0.13
CA GLU A 317 -20.97 -1.07 -1.32
C GLU A 317 -19.56 -0.72 -1.85
N LEU A 318 -18.58 -0.57 -0.97
CA LEU A 318 -17.22 -0.17 -1.33
C LEU A 318 -16.21 -1.33 -1.26
N VAL A 319 -16.45 -2.36 -0.46
CA VAL A 319 -15.52 -3.47 -0.21
C VAL A 319 -16.07 -4.78 -0.74
N ASN A 320 -15.26 -5.47 -1.54
CA ASN A 320 -15.54 -6.83 -1.99
C ASN A 320 -14.41 -7.76 -1.55
N ASN A 321 -14.58 -8.39 -0.40
CA ASN A 321 -13.60 -9.32 0.16
C ASN A 321 -13.55 -10.69 -0.52
N THR A 322 -14.49 -11.02 -1.41
CA THR A 322 -14.59 -12.36 -2.03
C THR A 322 -13.26 -12.80 -2.66
N PHE A 323 -12.54 -11.87 -3.29
CA PHE A 323 -11.23 -12.15 -3.91
C PHE A 323 -10.15 -12.37 -2.87
N ALA A 324 -10.14 -11.57 -1.81
CA ALA A 324 -9.19 -11.66 -0.71
C ALA A 324 -9.38 -12.93 0.12
N GLU A 325 -10.65 -13.31 0.39
CA GLU A 325 -11.02 -14.55 1.09
C GLU A 325 -10.58 -15.78 0.30
N LYS A 326 -10.88 -15.84 -0.99
CA LYS A 326 -10.40 -16.93 -1.87
C LYS A 326 -8.86 -17.02 -1.89
N ALA A 327 -8.18 -15.87 -1.92
CA ALA A 327 -6.71 -15.83 -1.90
C ALA A 327 -6.13 -16.35 -0.57
N ALA A 328 -6.81 -16.09 0.55
CA ALA A 328 -6.44 -16.58 1.88
C ALA A 328 -6.85 -18.04 2.17
N GLY A 329 -7.71 -18.63 1.31
CA GLY A 329 -8.23 -19.99 1.50
C GLY A 329 -9.39 -20.05 2.50
N GLU A 330 -10.12 -18.96 2.67
CA GLU A 330 -11.31 -18.81 3.52
C GLU A 330 -12.61 -18.95 2.72
#